data_a86ac7d43f92ff2bfb05599134bdade9
#
_entry.id   a86ac7d43f92ff2bfb05599134bdade9
#
_cell.length_a   1.000
_cell.length_b   1.000
_cell.length_c   1.000
_cell.angle_alpha   90.00
_cell.angle_beta   90.00
_cell.angle_gamma   90.00
#
_symmetry.space_group_name_H-M   'P 1'
#
loop_
_entity.id
_entity.type
_entity.pdbx_description
1 polymer ?
#
loop_
_entity_poly.entity_id
_entity_poly.type
_entity_poly.pdbx_seq_one_letter_code
_entity_poly.pdbx_strand_id
1 'polypeptide(L)'
;MAEVSPALKKNFSKSIKIENDINILSLSVIRRDGSITPFKSDKISNAIKKAFLAQTKIRNSKDKENEQKDNIHKTVDGLTNKVVSALTRRIADGDMIHIEDIQDQVELALMRDEHHKVARAYVLYREQRAASRYHTKKLKEQAGEKVSSMMVTKRNGETEPVSLD
;
A
#
# COMPACT_ATOMS: atom_id res chain seq x y z
N MET A 1 40.70 -1.68 -24.08
CA MET A 1 39.45 -1.61 -23.28
C MET A 1 39.01 -3.02 -22.94
N ALA A 2 39.05 -3.41 -21.69
CA ALA A 2 38.73 -4.77 -21.26
C ALA A 2 37.21 -4.97 -21.17
N GLU A 3 36.66 -5.84 -22.01
CA GLU A 3 35.25 -6.24 -21.91
C GLU A 3 35.03 -7.07 -20.65
N VAL A 4 34.13 -6.58 -19.78
CA VAL A 4 33.72 -7.27 -18.55
C VAL A 4 32.91 -8.50 -18.93
N SER A 5 33.40 -9.69 -18.56
CA SER A 5 32.78 -10.98 -18.86
C SER A 5 31.30 -11.05 -18.45
N PRO A 6 30.42 -11.67 -19.27
CA PRO A 6 28.99 -11.75 -18.98
C PRO A 6 28.64 -12.49 -17.68
N ALA A 7 29.52 -13.37 -17.20
CA ALA A 7 29.39 -14.06 -15.92
C ALA A 7 29.52 -13.10 -14.72
N LEU A 8 30.42 -12.12 -14.79
CA LEU A 8 30.60 -11.09 -13.75
C LEU A 8 29.37 -10.18 -13.65
N LYS A 9 28.75 -9.84 -14.78
CA LYS A 9 27.52 -9.02 -14.80
C LYS A 9 26.33 -9.74 -14.15
N LYS A 10 26.20 -11.05 -14.37
CA LYS A 10 25.13 -11.87 -13.73
C LYS A 10 25.31 -11.99 -12.22
N ASN A 11 26.54 -12.19 -11.73
CA ASN A 11 26.82 -12.30 -10.31
C ASN A 11 26.64 -10.96 -9.60
N PHE A 12 27.04 -9.85 -10.21
CA PHE A 12 26.84 -8.50 -9.67
C PHE A 12 25.36 -8.14 -9.55
N SER A 13 24.55 -8.46 -10.59
CA SER A 13 23.10 -8.24 -10.55
C SER A 13 22.40 -9.10 -9.49
N LYS A 14 22.89 -10.32 -9.25
CA LYS A 14 22.36 -11.22 -8.22
C LYS A 14 22.70 -10.74 -6.80
N SER A 15 23.93 -10.23 -6.59
CA SER A 15 24.35 -9.66 -5.30
C SER A 15 23.55 -8.41 -4.93
N ILE A 16 23.34 -7.50 -5.88
CA ILE A 16 22.52 -6.28 -5.66
C ILE A 16 21.06 -6.66 -5.33
N LYS A 17 20.53 -7.71 -5.96
CA LYS A 17 19.16 -8.18 -5.67
C LYS A 17 19.05 -8.75 -4.27
N ILE A 18 20.06 -9.50 -3.80
CA ILE A 18 20.10 -10.09 -2.45
C ILE A 18 20.24 -8.98 -1.39
N GLU A 19 21.10 -7.98 -1.60
CA GLU A 19 21.25 -6.84 -0.69
C GLU A 19 19.95 -6.02 -0.60
N ASN A 20 19.29 -5.78 -1.72
CA ASN A 20 17.99 -5.11 -1.74
C ASN A 20 16.90 -5.93 -1.01
N ASP A 21 16.89 -7.25 -1.17
CA ASP A 21 15.94 -8.15 -0.51
C ASP A 21 16.14 -8.17 1.02
N ILE A 22 17.39 -8.16 1.50
CA ILE A 22 17.71 -8.09 2.93
C ILE A 22 17.30 -6.75 3.53
N ASN A 23 17.58 -5.66 2.83
CA ASN A 23 17.23 -4.30 3.28
C ASN A 23 15.71 -4.09 3.34
N ILE A 24 14.94 -4.73 2.44
CA ILE A 24 13.47 -4.69 2.43
C ILE A 24 12.86 -5.43 3.62
N LEU A 25 13.46 -6.53 4.07
CA LEU A 25 12.96 -7.35 5.18
C LEU A 25 13.05 -6.63 6.54
N SER A 26 14.00 -5.70 6.70
CA SER A 26 14.17 -4.90 7.91
C SER A 26 13.31 -3.64 7.95
N LEU A 27 12.67 -3.30 6.83
CA LEU A 27 11.94 -2.05 6.67
C LEU A 27 10.60 -2.06 7.42
N SER A 28 10.36 -1.04 8.23
CA SER A 28 9.11 -0.84 8.97
C SER A 28 8.32 0.35 8.43
N VAL A 29 6.99 0.23 8.45
CA VAL A 29 6.06 1.26 7.97
C VAL A 29 5.26 1.82 9.12
N ILE A 30 5.30 3.13 9.30
CA ILE A 30 4.43 3.87 10.21
C ILE A 30 3.11 4.14 9.48
N ARG A 31 2.03 3.65 10.06
CA ARG A 31 0.68 3.91 9.56
C ARG A 31 0.14 5.25 10.09
N ARG A 32 -0.99 5.68 9.53
CA ARG A 32 -1.68 6.92 9.93
C ARG A 32 -2.19 6.92 11.37
N ASP A 33 -2.41 5.75 11.96
CA ASP A 33 -2.81 5.56 13.36
C ASP A 33 -1.60 5.47 14.31
N GLY A 34 -0.37 5.68 13.79
CA GLY A 34 0.88 5.57 14.54
C GLY A 34 1.38 4.13 14.71
N SER A 35 0.61 3.12 14.29
CA SER A 35 1.03 1.72 14.39
C SER A 35 2.17 1.40 13.42
N ILE A 36 3.13 0.60 13.87
CA ILE A 36 4.28 0.16 13.09
C ILE A 36 4.01 -1.25 12.57
N THR A 37 4.23 -1.45 11.28
CA THR A 37 4.05 -2.76 10.64
C THR A 37 5.19 -3.04 9.68
N PRO A 38 5.57 -4.33 9.48
CA PRO A 38 6.59 -4.66 8.50
C PRO A 38 6.15 -4.24 7.08
N PHE A 39 7.13 -3.79 6.31
CA PHE A 39 6.93 -3.46 4.91
C PHE A 39 6.56 -4.71 4.12
N LYS A 40 5.61 -4.59 3.19
CA LYS A 40 5.20 -5.66 2.27
C LYS A 40 4.99 -5.10 0.88
N SER A 41 5.86 -5.46 -0.05
CA SER A 41 5.79 -5.04 -1.46
C SER A 41 4.49 -5.47 -2.15
N ASP A 42 3.91 -6.62 -1.74
CA ASP A 42 2.63 -7.10 -2.27
C ASP A 42 1.48 -6.10 -2.10
N LYS A 43 1.51 -5.29 -1.03
CA LYS A 43 0.49 -4.24 -0.82
C LYS A 43 0.58 -3.15 -1.89
N ILE A 44 1.80 -2.80 -2.30
CA ILE A 44 2.06 -1.84 -3.38
C ILE A 44 1.59 -2.43 -4.71
N SER A 45 2.03 -3.64 -5.05
CA SER A 45 1.64 -4.36 -6.25
C SER A 45 0.12 -4.44 -6.38
N ASN A 46 -0.58 -4.87 -5.32
CA ASN A 46 -2.04 -4.95 -5.30
C ASN A 46 -2.73 -3.59 -5.46
N ALA A 47 -2.18 -2.51 -4.90
CA ALA A 47 -2.74 -1.17 -5.05
C ALA A 47 -2.61 -0.66 -6.49
N ILE A 48 -1.43 -0.82 -7.09
CA ILE A 48 -1.17 -0.48 -8.50
C ILE A 48 -2.08 -1.31 -9.41
N LYS A 49 -2.15 -2.64 -9.20
CA LYS A 49 -3.02 -3.54 -9.98
C LYS A 49 -4.48 -3.10 -9.94
N LYS A 50 -5.01 -2.73 -8.77
CA LYS A 50 -6.38 -2.22 -8.65
C LYS A 50 -6.60 -0.94 -9.43
N ALA A 51 -5.62 -0.02 -9.45
CA ALA A 51 -5.71 1.21 -10.23
C ALA A 51 -5.73 0.92 -11.75
N PHE A 52 -4.91 -0.02 -12.24
CA PHE A 52 -4.96 -0.48 -13.64
C PHE A 52 -6.31 -1.11 -13.98
N LEU A 53 -6.83 -1.99 -13.14
CA LEU A 53 -8.12 -2.65 -13.36
C LEU A 53 -9.30 -1.66 -13.34
N ALA A 54 -9.26 -0.65 -12.48
CA ALA A 54 -10.28 0.41 -12.46
C ALA A 54 -10.27 1.19 -13.77
N GLN A 55 -9.08 1.46 -14.33
CA GLN A 55 -8.94 2.14 -15.62
C GLN A 55 -9.39 1.27 -16.80
N THR A 56 -9.16 -0.05 -16.77
CA THR A 56 -9.57 -0.96 -17.87
C THR A 56 -11.06 -1.22 -17.88
N LYS A 57 -11.73 -1.28 -16.73
CA LYS A 57 -13.20 -1.40 -16.64
C LYS A 57 -13.95 -0.28 -17.35
N ILE A 58 -13.36 0.92 -17.44
CA ILE A 58 -13.95 2.06 -18.15
C ILE A 58 -13.86 1.89 -19.68
N ARG A 59 -13.00 1.01 -20.18
CA ARG A 59 -12.69 0.87 -21.63
C ARG A 59 -13.39 -0.32 -22.32
N ASN A 60 -14.28 -1.02 -21.68
CA ASN A 60 -15.07 -2.16 -22.21
C ASN A 60 -14.67 -2.63 -23.63
N SER A 61 -13.79 -3.63 -23.71
CA SER A 61 -13.53 -4.39 -24.92
C SER A 61 -13.35 -5.85 -24.53
N LYS A 62 -14.34 -6.67 -24.85
CA LYS A 62 -14.40 -8.10 -24.46
C LYS A 62 -13.38 -9.01 -25.13
N ASP A 63 -12.69 -8.56 -26.19
CA ASP A 63 -11.97 -9.46 -27.09
C ASP A 63 -10.44 -9.61 -26.83
N LYS A 64 -9.88 -8.96 -25.80
CA LYS A 64 -8.43 -9.04 -25.50
C LYS A 64 -8.10 -9.18 -24.00
N GLU A 65 -8.93 -9.88 -23.25
CA GLU A 65 -8.80 -9.91 -21.78
C GLU A 65 -7.51 -10.60 -21.26
N ASN A 66 -7.06 -11.66 -21.92
CA ASN A 66 -5.92 -12.46 -21.40
C ASN A 66 -4.57 -11.81 -21.69
N GLU A 67 -4.34 -11.34 -22.90
CA GLU A 67 -3.09 -10.63 -23.25
C GLU A 67 -2.94 -9.32 -22.48
N GLN A 68 -4.05 -8.61 -22.23
CA GLN A 68 -4.04 -7.40 -21.42
C GLN A 68 -3.73 -7.70 -19.93
N LYS A 69 -4.23 -8.82 -19.39
CA LYS A 69 -3.92 -9.21 -18.01
C LYS A 69 -2.44 -9.50 -17.80
N ASP A 70 -1.81 -10.24 -18.72
CA ASP A 70 -0.38 -10.57 -18.65
C ASP A 70 0.50 -9.33 -18.78
N ASN A 71 0.11 -8.41 -19.66
CA ASN A 71 0.82 -7.15 -19.86
C ASN A 71 0.68 -6.24 -18.62
N ILE A 72 -0.51 -6.18 -18.01
CA ILE A 72 -0.72 -5.46 -16.76
C ILE A 72 0.14 -6.06 -15.64
N HIS A 73 0.24 -7.38 -15.51
CA HIS A 73 1.07 -8.01 -14.49
C HIS A 73 2.55 -7.61 -14.61
N LYS A 74 3.13 -7.73 -15.81
CA LYS A 74 4.52 -7.32 -16.07
C LYS A 74 4.76 -5.84 -15.75
N THR A 75 3.83 -4.99 -16.13
CA THR A 75 3.91 -3.54 -15.86
C THR A 75 3.82 -3.25 -14.35
N VAL A 76 2.90 -3.91 -13.65
CA VAL A 76 2.73 -3.77 -12.19
C VAL A 76 3.98 -4.22 -11.45
N ASP A 77 4.58 -5.34 -11.84
CA ASP A 77 5.81 -5.86 -11.23
C ASP A 77 6.99 -4.91 -11.48
N GLY A 78 7.11 -4.39 -12.69
CA GLY A 78 8.13 -3.40 -13.04
C GLY A 78 7.99 -2.11 -12.23
N LEU A 79 6.78 -1.58 -12.11
CA LEU A 79 6.49 -0.40 -11.30
C LEU A 79 6.74 -0.65 -9.81
N THR A 80 6.32 -1.80 -9.29
CA THR A 80 6.55 -2.17 -7.89
C THR A 80 8.04 -2.21 -7.57
N ASN A 81 8.84 -2.83 -8.43
CA ASN A 81 10.30 -2.87 -8.27
C ASN A 81 10.94 -1.48 -8.31
N LYS A 82 10.46 -0.58 -9.18
CA LYS A 82 10.93 0.81 -9.23
C LYS A 82 10.61 1.56 -7.93
N VAL A 83 9.41 1.41 -7.40
CA VAL A 83 8.99 2.01 -6.13
C VAL A 83 9.84 1.50 -4.99
N VAL A 84 9.97 0.18 -4.86
CA VAL A 84 10.78 -0.45 -3.82
C VAL A 84 12.23 0.02 -3.89
N SER A 85 12.85 0.02 -5.07
CA SER A 85 14.21 0.52 -5.25
C SER A 85 14.37 2.02 -4.94
N ALA A 86 13.34 2.82 -5.16
CA ALA A 86 13.36 4.24 -4.83
C ALA A 86 13.26 4.47 -3.31
N LEU A 87 12.47 3.65 -2.62
CA LEU A 87 12.34 3.69 -1.17
C LEU A 87 13.63 3.23 -0.49
N THR A 88 14.20 2.10 -0.89
CA THR A 88 15.43 1.55 -0.29
C THR A 88 16.65 2.46 -0.47
N ARG A 89 16.73 3.25 -1.54
CA ARG A 89 17.80 4.24 -1.71
C ARG A 89 17.72 5.44 -0.78
N ARG A 90 16.54 5.75 -0.25
CA ARG A 90 16.32 6.92 0.60
C ARG A 90 16.49 6.63 2.07
N ILE A 91 16.51 5.35 2.43
CA ILE A 91 16.42 4.91 3.80
C ILE A 91 17.74 4.24 4.18
N ALA A 92 18.35 4.75 5.24
CA ALA A 92 19.43 4.07 5.92
C ALA A 92 18.89 2.82 6.64
N ASP A 93 19.76 1.83 6.89
CA ASP A 93 19.38 0.60 7.57
C ASP A 93 18.69 0.88 8.91
N GLY A 94 17.47 0.36 9.08
CA GLY A 94 16.71 0.48 10.32
C GLY A 94 15.74 1.66 10.39
N ASP A 95 15.68 2.52 9.39
CA ASP A 95 14.74 3.63 9.35
C ASP A 95 13.31 3.17 9.09
N MET A 96 12.35 3.98 9.56
CA MET A 96 10.92 3.77 9.34
C MET A 96 10.41 4.69 8.23
N ILE A 97 9.50 4.17 7.41
CA ILE A 97 8.84 4.93 6.34
C ILE A 97 7.40 5.24 6.72
N HIS A 98 6.96 6.46 6.49
CA HIS A 98 5.55 6.79 6.57
C HIS A 98 4.77 6.22 5.38
N ILE A 99 3.55 5.77 5.63
CA ILE A 99 2.68 5.21 4.58
C ILE A 99 2.41 6.22 3.47
N GLU A 100 2.41 7.51 3.78
CA GLU A 100 2.25 8.60 2.82
C GLU A 100 3.41 8.65 1.85
N ASP A 101 4.66 8.51 2.32
CA ASP A 101 5.86 8.53 1.46
C ASP A 101 5.83 7.38 0.44
N ILE A 102 5.35 6.20 0.87
CA ILE A 102 5.15 5.06 -0.03
C ILE A 102 4.13 5.40 -1.11
N GLN A 103 3.01 6.02 -0.72
CA GLN A 103 1.94 6.39 -1.64
C GLN A 103 2.40 7.43 -2.68
N ASP A 104 3.16 8.41 -2.25
CA ASP A 104 3.72 9.43 -3.12
C ASP A 104 4.77 8.84 -4.09
N GLN A 105 5.58 7.88 -3.65
CA GLN A 105 6.50 7.17 -4.54
C GLN A 105 5.77 6.31 -5.59
N VAL A 106 4.64 5.70 -5.24
CA VAL A 106 3.80 4.98 -6.22
C VAL A 106 3.24 5.94 -7.26
N GLU A 107 2.72 7.08 -6.84
CA GLU A 107 2.19 8.11 -7.75
C GLU A 107 3.28 8.63 -8.69
N LEU A 108 4.45 8.96 -8.16
CA LEU A 108 5.61 9.40 -8.95
C LEU A 108 6.07 8.34 -9.95
N ALA A 109 6.10 7.06 -9.57
CA ALA A 109 6.47 5.98 -10.47
C ALA A 109 5.48 5.83 -11.63
N LEU A 110 4.18 5.91 -11.33
CA LEU A 110 3.12 5.87 -12.35
C LEU A 110 3.21 7.05 -13.32
N MET A 111 3.50 8.24 -12.82
CA MET A 111 3.65 9.44 -13.65
C MET A 111 4.90 9.38 -14.54
N ARG A 112 6.04 8.92 -14.00
CA ARG A 112 7.29 8.78 -14.74
C ARG A 112 7.22 7.76 -15.87
N ASP A 113 6.43 6.71 -15.70
CA ASP A 113 6.19 5.69 -16.71
C ASP A 113 4.99 6.04 -17.63
N GLU A 114 4.58 7.31 -17.65
CA GLU A 114 3.52 7.87 -18.51
C GLU A 114 2.12 7.26 -18.28
N HIS A 115 1.92 6.57 -17.17
CA HIS A 115 0.63 6.00 -16.78
C HIS A 115 -0.29 7.02 -16.09
N HIS A 116 -0.41 8.24 -16.63
CA HIS A 116 -1.12 9.37 -15.99
C HIS A 116 -2.58 9.06 -15.64
N LYS A 117 -3.29 8.30 -16.48
CA LYS A 117 -4.68 7.90 -16.20
C LYS A 117 -4.78 6.93 -15.03
N VAL A 118 -3.80 6.02 -14.91
CA VAL A 118 -3.71 5.08 -13.80
C VAL A 118 -3.29 5.81 -12.51
N ALA A 119 -2.35 6.75 -12.59
CA ALA A 119 -1.96 7.60 -11.47
C ALA A 119 -3.18 8.34 -10.90
N ARG A 120 -4.00 8.95 -11.75
CA ARG A 120 -5.25 9.60 -11.33
C ARG A 120 -6.22 8.64 -10.65
N ALA A 121 -6.43 7.45 -11.23
CA ALA A 121 -7.28 6.42 -10.63
C ALA A 121 -6.74 5.96 -9.27
N TYR A 122 -5.42 5.87 -9.12
CA TYR A 122 -4.76 5.51 -7.87
C TYR A 122 -5.02 6.54 -6.78
N VAL A 123 -4.87 7.84 -7.07
CA VAL A 123 -5.14 8.94 -6.12
C VAL A 123 -6.60 8.91 -5.67
N LEU A 124 -7.54 8.83 -6.61
CA LEU A 124 -8.97 8.74 -6.29
C LEU A 124 -9.30 7.53 -5.40
N TYR A 125 -8.73 6.37 -5.71
CA TYR A 125 -8.89 5.17 -4.88
C TYR A 125 -8.33 5.38 -3.47
N ARG A 126 -7.16 6.01 -3.34
CA ARG A 126 -6.53 6.35 -2.04
C ARG A 126 -7.45 7.22 -1.20
N GLU A 127 -8.01 8.27 -1.79
CA GLU A 127 -8.91 9.20 -1.11
C GLU A 127 -10.23 8.54 -0.70
N GLN A 128 -10.85 7.76 -1.58
CA GLN A 128 -12.06 7.01 -1.25
C GLN A 128 -11.84 6.05 -0.06
N ARG A 129 -10.70 5.38 -0.03
CA ARG A 129 -10.32 4.50 1.10
C ARG A 129 -10.05 5.28 2.37
N ALA A 130 -9.51 6.48 2.28
CA ALA A 130 -9.31 7.36 3.44
C ALA A 130 -10.65 7.83 4.01
N ALA A 131 -11.55 8.30 3.16
CA ALA A 131 -12.91 8.71 3.55
C ALA A 131 -13.70 7.56 4.18
N SER A 132 -13.67 6.36 3.60
CA SER A 132 -14.34 5.17 4.15
C SER A 132 -13.84 4.82 5.55
N ARG A 133 -12.52 4.87 5.78
CA ARG A 133 -11.94 4.61 7.11
C ARG A 133 -12.37 5.66 8.13
N TYR A 134 -12.38 6.93 7.75
CA TYR A 134 -12.81 8.02 8.61
C TYR A 134 -14.28 7.83 9.03
N HIS A 135 -15.16 7.50 8.09
CA HIS A 135 -16.56 7.23 8.37
C HIS A 135 -16.76 6.05 9.31
N THR A 136 -16.05 4.94 9.06
CA THR A 136 -16.11 3.75 9.92
C THR A 136 -15.59 4.03 11.33
N LYS A 137 -14.52 4.83 11.47
CA LYS A 137 -13.99 5.24 12.77
C LYS A 137 -15.01 6.06 13.55
N LYS A 138 -15.62 7.07 12.91
CA LYS A 138 -16.62 7.92 13.50
C LYS A 138 -17.85 7.14 13.97
N LEU A 139 -18.32 6.16 13.19
CA LEU A 139 -19.44 5.30 13.57
C LEU A 139 -19.09 4.44 14.81
N LYS A 140 -17.88 3.92 14.90
CA LYS A 140 -17.42 3.14 16.06
C LYS A 140 -17.31 4.00 17.32
N GLU A 141 -16.80 5.24 17.20
CA GLU A 141 -16.71 6.19 18.30
C GLU A 141 -18.12 6.54 18.82
N GLN A 142 -19.05 6.83 17.93
CA GLN A 142 -20.45 7.12 18.31
C GLN A 142 -21.16 5.91 18.94
N ALA A 143 -20.89 4.69 18.47
CA ALA A 143 -21.44 3.48 19.06
C ALA A 143 -20.83 3.22 20.45
N GLY A 144 -19.53 3.45 20.63
CA GLY A 144 -18.83 3.35 21.92
C GLY A 144 -19.36 4.36 22.94
N GLU A 145 -19.60 5.61 22.53
CA GLU A 145 -20.19 6.65 23.40
C GLU A 145 -21.62 6.29 23.82
N LYS A 146 -22.44 5.74 22.91
CA LYS A 146 -23.82 5.32 23.25
C LYS A 146 -23.84 4.18 24.27
N VAL A 147 -22.92 3.24 24.19
CA VAL A 147 -22.83 2.12 25.16
C VAL A 147 -22.29 2.61 26.50
N SER A 148 -21.31 3.53 26.48
CA SER A 148 -20.74 4.10 27.72
C SER A 148 -21.68 5.06 28.43
N SER A 149 -22.68 5.62 27.75
CA SER A 149 -23.64 6.55 28.35
C SER A 149 -24.88 5.91 28.97
N MET A 150 -25.14 4.63 28.70
CA MET A 150 -26.25 3.90 29.30
C MET A 150 -25.82 3.30 30.65
N MET A 151 -26.26 3.93 31.72
CA MET A 151 -26.06 3.45 33.09
C MET A 151 -27.40 2.96 33.64
N VAL A 152 -27.43 1.79 34.26
CA VAL A 152 -28.59 1.27 34.98
C VAL A 152 -28.37 1.45 36.46
N THR A 153 -29.34 2.05 37.14
CA THR A 153 -29.35 2.12 38.62
C THR A 153 -29.98 0.85 39.17
N LYS A 154 -29.19 0.08 39.90
CA LYS A 154 -29.68 -1.11 40.63
C LYS A 154 -30.61 -0.72 41.75
N ARG A 155 -31.41 -1.68 42.22
CA ARG A 155 -32.35 -1.50 43.34
C ARG A 155 -31.68 -1.14 44.68
N ASN A 156 -30.36 -1.38 44.75
CA ASN A 156 -29.52 -0.97 45.90
C ASN A 156 -28.95 0.46 45.78
N GLY A 157 -29.27 1.18 44.69
CA GLY A 157 -28.80 2.53 44.44
C GLY A 157 -27.46 2.62 43.71
N GLU A 158 -26.78 1.52 43.40
CA GLU A 158 -25.56 1.50 42.62
C GLU A 158 -25.85 1.62 41.12
N THR A 159 -25.02 2.36 40.40
CA THR A 159 -25.08 2.50 38.96
C THR A 159 -24.02 1.66 38.27
N GLU A 160 -24.42 0.88 37.29
CA GLU A 160 -23.50 0.12 36.45
C GLU A 160 -23.77 0.34 34.95
N PRO A 161 -22.75 0.23 34.08
CA PRO A 161 -22.94 0.35 32.66
C PRO A 161 -23.78 -0.84 32.13
N VAL A 162 -24.67 -0.57 31.17
CA VAL A 162 -25.46 -1.59 30.49
C VAL A 162 -24.52 -2.47 29.68
N SER A 163 -24.39 -3.76 30.04
CA SER A 163 -23.77 -4.80 29.23
C SER A 163 -24.84 -5.41 28.33
N LEU A 164 -24.71 -5.27 27.02
CA LEU A 164 -25.54 -5.97 26.01
C LEU A 164 -24.80 -7.25 25.65
N ASP A 165 -25.14 -8.36 26.28
CA ASP A 165 -24.74 -9.70 25.85
C ASP A 165 -25.59 -10.16 24.66
#